data_80e83f63959f71bb57f820c3a24fe947
#
_entry.id   80e83f63959f71bb57f820c3a24fe947
#
_cell.length_a   1.000
_cell.length_b   1.000
_cell.length_c   1.000
_cell.angle_alpha   90.00
_cell.angle_beta   90.00
_cell.angle_gamma   90.00
#
_symmetry.space_group_name_H-M   'P 1'
#
loop_
_entity.id
_entity.type
_entity.pdbx_description
1 polymer ?
#
loop_
_entity_poly.entity_id
_entity_poly.type
_entity_poly.pdbx_seq_one_letter_code
_entity_poly.pdbx_strand_id
1 'polypeptide(L)'
;IFLVVRIITSEPNTAQDYLEDVKIGGSTKRWQGAFELSKILSNPKMVPKDDRFILEMISAFDYATNDRDSRVRQYLALAMGATKDSRYVPPLLESLDSPETEMIMASIHALGNIGDNDAVQPIINMLDHGEAKVRLQAVISLGKIGDKSSVSFLKKMMADSEVNVRWDAAVALAKLENASGKRILLDLLNRNYLDSFPNID
;
A
#
# COMPACT_ATOMS: atom_id res chain seq x y z
N ILE A 1 17.56 21.76 -34.89
CA ILE A 1 18.11 22.54 -33.78
C ILE A 1 17.04 22.75 -32.70
N PHE A 2 15.80 23.20 -33.02
CA PHE A 2 14.71 23.43 -32.05
C PHE A 2 14.33 22.15 -31.28
N LEU A 3 14.29 20.99 -31.92
CA LEU A 3 13.90 19.71 -31.32
C LEU A 3 14.97 19.20 -30.33
N VAL A 4 16.26 19.42 -30.64
CA VAL A 4 17.38 19.02 -29.78
C VAL A 4 17.46 19.92 -28.53
N VAL A 5 17.17 21.22 -28.65
CA VAL A 5 17.12 22.14 -27.51
C VAL A 5 16.00 21.75 -26.54
N ARG A 6 14.85 21.30 -27.05
CA ARG A 6 13.72 20.85 -26.19
C ARG A 6 14.02 19.57 -25.41
N ILE A 7 14.86 18.67 -25.95
CA ILE A 7 15.32 17.46 -25.25
C ILE A 7 16.34 17.79 -24.14
N ILE A 8 17.16 18.83 -24.36
CA ILE A 8 18.22 19.22 -23.41
C ILE A 8 17.69 20.12 -22.29
N THR A 9 16.56 20.81 -22.51
CA THR A 9 15.97 21.76 -21.55
C THR A 9 14.66 21.27 -20.92
N SER A 10 14.26 20.02 -21.16
CA SER A 10 13.09 19.47 -20.46
C SER A 10 13.44 19.26 -19.00
N GLU A 11 12.94 20.13 -18.14
CA GLU A 11 12.97 19.88 -16.70
C GLU A 11 12.29 18.53 -16.41
N PRO A 12 12.82 17.73 -15.48
CA PRO A 12 12.15 16.49 -15.09
C PRO A 12 10.76 16.81 -14.53
N ASN A 13 9.76 16.01 -14.93
CA ASN A 13 8.40 16.19 -14.44
C ASN A 13 8.39 16.16 -12.89
N THR A 14 7.59 17.05 -12.34
CA THR A 14 7.33 17.15 -10.90
C THR A 14 6.14 16.28 -10.49
N ALA A 15 5.94 16.12 -9.17
CA ALA A 15 4.74 15.46 -8.67
C ALA A 15 3.45 16.18 -9.11
N GLN A 16 3.49 17.51 -9.23
CA GLN A 16 2.35 18.31 -9.71
C GLN A 16 2.04 18.03 -11.18
N ASP A 17 3.06 17.89 -12.04
CA ASP A 17 2.85 17.58 -13.46
C ASP A 17 2.18 16.21 -13.64
N TYR A 18 2.62 15.20 -12.87
CA TYR A 18 2.00 13.88 -12.92
C TYR A 18 0.57 13.88 -12.37
N LEU A 19 0.29 14.65 -11.31
CA LEU A 19 -1.07 14.81 -10.80
C LEU A 19 -1.99 15.48 -11.84
N GLU A 20 -1.48 16.46 -12.59
CA GLU A 20 -2.21 17.09 -13.68
C GLU A 20 -2.51 16.09 -14.81
N ASP A 21 -1.54 15.22 -15.16
CA ASP A 21 -1.75 14.12 -16.10
C ASP A 21 -2.86 13.16 -15.67
N VAL A 22 -2.98 12.88 -14.37
CA VAL A 22 -4.08 12.10 -13.81
C VAL A 22 -5.42 12.80 -13.96
N LYS A 23 -5.47 14.11 -13.75
CA LYS A 23 -6.72 14.91 -13.74
C LYS A 23 -7.29 15.12 -15.15
N ILE A 24 -6.44 15.47 -16.12
CA ILE A 24 -6.87 15.92 -17.45
C ILE A 24 -6.40 15.03 -18.60
N GLY A 25 -5.57 14.03 -18.35
CA GLY A 25 -5.05 13.12 -19.38
C GLY A 25 -6.11 12.19 -19.97
N GLY A 26 -5.86 11.67 -21.16
CA GLY A 26 -6.61 10.52 -21.68
C GLY A 26 -6.31 9.24 -20.88
N SER A 27 -7.10 8.17 -21.08
CA SER A 27 -7.03 6.95 -20.25
C SER A 27 -5.60 6.43 -20.01
N THR A 28 -4.79 6.30 -21.07
CA THR A 28 -3.40 5.83 -20.94
C THR A 28 -2.55 6.80 -20.11
N LYS A 29 -2.69 8.11 -20.34
CA LYS A 29 -1.90 9.12 -19.65
C LYS A 29 -2.24 9.20 -18.16
N ARG A 30 -3.49 8.96 -17.81
CA ARG A 30 -3.98 9.00 -16.43
C ARG A 30 -3.34 7.90 -15.57
N TRP A 31 -3.39 6.62 -16.00
CA TRP A 31 -2.78 5.55 -15.21
C TRP A 31 -1.26 5.65 -15.19
N GLN A 32 -0.63 6.09 -16.30
CA GLN A 32 0.82 6.33 -16.31
C GLN A 32 1.21 7.47 -15.37
N GLY A 33 0.46 8.57 -15.36
CA GLY A 33 0.65 9.67 -14.42
C GLY A 33 0.53 9.22 -12.97
N ALA A 34 -0.49 8.43 -12.63
CA ALA A 34 -0.67 7.89 -11.29
C ALA A 34 0.48 6.93 -10.88
N PHE A 35 0.95 6.10 -11.82
CA PHE A 35 2.09 5.22 -11.61
C PHE A 35 3.39 6.00 -11.35
N GLU A 36 3.72 6.98 -12.21
CA GLU A 36 4.92 7.80 -12.02
C GLU A 36 4.82 8.65 -10.75
N LEU A 37 3.61 9.12 -10.40
CA LEU A 37 3.35 9.82 -9.15
C LEU A 37 3.67 8.94 -7.94
N SER A 38 3.26 7.67 -7.95
CA SER A 38 3.57 6.72 -6.86
C SER A 38 5.08 6.50 -6.69
N LYS A 39 5.83 6.55 -7.78
CA LYS A 39 7.30 6.41 -7.77
C LYS A 39 8.00 7.67 -7.25
N ILE A 40 7.63 8.84 -7.79
CA ILE A 40 8.30 10.09 -7.42
C ILE A 40 8.06 10.44 -5.94
N LEU A 41 6.84 10.20 -5.41
CA LEU A 41 6.49 10.45 -4.02
C LEU A 41 7.13 9.46 -3.04
N SER A 42 7.69 8.34 -3.51
CA SER A 42 8.51 7.46 -2.69
C SER A 42 9.84 8.11 -2.25
N ASN A 43 10.26 9.19 -2.93
CA ASN A 43 11.36 10.03 -2.48
C ASN A 43 10.80 11.18 -1.61
N PRO A 44 11.10 11.22 -0.29
CA PRO A 44 10.56 12.26 0.60
C PRO A 44 10.91 13.69 0.21
N LYS A 45 12.01 13.88 -0.57
CA LYS A 45 12.42 15.21 -1.05
C LYS A 45 11.53 15.73 -2.18
N MET A 46 10.79 14.85 -2.84
CA MET A 46 9.93 15.17 -3.97
C MET A 46 8.46 15.33 -3.56
N VAL A 47 8.14 15.08 -2.29
CA VAL A 47 6.77 15.24 -1.76
C VAL A 47 6.46 16.73 -1.61
N PRO A 48 5.45 17.27 -2.33
CA PRO A 48 5.00 18.64 -2.14
C PRO A 48 4.46 18.84 -0.71
N LYS A 49 4.78 20.00 -0.13
CA LYS A 49 4.40 20.30 1.27
C LYS A 49 3.18 21.20 1.40
N ASP A 50 2.63 21.65 0.27
CA ASP A 50 1.48 22.53 0.30
C ASP A 50 0.16 21.76 0.44
N ASP A 51 -0.79 22.37 1.14
CA ASP A 51 -2.09 21.75 1.41
C ASP A 51 -2.94 21.59 0.14
N ARG A 52 -2.69 22.42 -0.86
CA ARG A 52 -3.41 22.36 -2.13
C ARG A 52 -3.11 21.05 -2.86
N PHE A 53 -1.85 20.61 -2.90
CA PHE A 53 -1.48 19.33 -3.50
C PHE A 53 -2.22 18.16 -2.84
N ILE A 54 -2.35 18.19 -1.51
CA ILE A 54 -3.06 17.14 -0.76
C ILE A 54 -4.54 17.10 -1.14
N LEU A 55 -5.20 18.27 -1.16
CA LEU A 55 -6.61 18.36 -1.54
C LEU A 55 -6.84 17.91 -2.99
N GLU A 56 -5.93 18.26 -3.89
CA GLU A 56 -6.00 17.85 -5.30
C GLU A 56 -5.79 16.33 -5.45
N MET A 57 -4.88 15.73 -4.66
CA MET A 57 -4.68 14.27 -4.62
C MET A 57 -5.93 13.54 -4.12
N ILE A 58 -6.55 14.01 -3.03
CA ILE A 58 -7.79 13.42 -2.49
C ILE A 58 -8.90 13.53 -3.55
N SER A 59 -9.08 14.72 -4.13
CA SER A 59 -10.09 14.92 -5.18
C SER A 59 -9.85 14.01 -6.41
N ALA A 60 -8.61 13.83 -6.83
CA ALA A 60 -8.27 12.95 -7.94
C ALA A 60 -8.54 11.47 -7.61
N PHE A 61 -8.27 11.07 -6.37
CA PHE A 61 -8.54 9.72 -5.87
C PHE A 61 -10.04 9.41 -5.81
N ASP A 62 -10.85 10.35 -5.32
CA ASP A 62 -12.32 10.22 -5.27
C ASP A 62 -12.92 10.17 -6.67
N TYR A 63 -12.47 11.05 -7.56
CA TYR A 63 -12.91 11.04 -8.96
C TYR A 63 -12.58 9.72 -9.67
N ALA A 64 -11.41 9.14 -9.37
CA ALA A 64 -10.96 7.88 -9.95
C ALA A 64 -11.80 6.66 -9.54
N THR A 65 -12.75 6.78 -8.60
CA THR A 65 -13.73 5.73 -8.27
C THR A 65 -14.56 5.33 -9.50
N ASN A 66 -14.81 6.28 -10.40
CA ASN A 66 -15.58 6.05 -11.63
C ASN A 66 -14.69 5.93 -12.88
N ASP A 67 -13.37 5.78 -12.71
CA ASP A 67 -12.46 5.62 -13.84
C ASP A 67 -12.66 4.25 -14.52
N ARG A 68 -12.54 4.22 -15.84
CA ARG A 68 -12.59 2.96 -16.60
C ARG A 68 -11.37 2.06 -16.34
N ASP A 69 -10.26 2.65 -15.90
CA ASP A 69 -9.03 1.95 -15.59
C ASP A 69 -8.79 2.01 -14.07
N SER A 70 -9.13 0.93 -13.39
CA SER A 70 -9.01 0.84 -11.92
C SER A 70 -7.58 1.05 -11.41
N ARG A 71 -6.57 0.87 -12.28
CA ARG A 71 -5.17 1.14 -11.92
C ARG A 71 -4.92 2.59 -11.52
N VAL A 72 -5.67 3.54 -12.08
CA VAL A 72 -5.54 4.96 -11.71
C VAL A 72 -5.72 5.13 -10.20
N ARG A 73 -6.83 4.62 -9.66
CA ARG A 73 -7.15 4.73 -8.24
C ARG A 73 -6.18 3.95 -7.36
N GLN A 74 -5.80 2.73 -7.80
CA GLN A 74 -4.82 1.91 -7.09
C GLN A 74 -3.46 2.61 -6.95
N TYR A 75 -2.92 3.17 -8.04
CA TYR A 75 -1.64 3.90 -7.99
C TYR A 75 -1.74 5.20 -7.21
N LEU A 76 -2.88 5.90 -7.22
CA LEU A 76 -3.10 7.06 -6.36
C LEU A 76 -3.08 6.67 -4.87
N ALA A 77 -3.70 5.54 -4.49
CA ALA A 77 -3.59 5.03 -3.11
C ALA A 77 -2.13 4.76 -2.72
N LEU A 78 -1.37 4.10 -3.59
CA LEU A 78 0.05 3.85 -3.34
C LEU A 78 0.86 5.16 -3.24
N ALA A 79 0.55 6.15 -4.08
CA ALA A 79 1.15 7.48 -4.04
C ALA A 79 0.86 8.19 -2.71
N MET A 80 -0.40 8.15 -2.23
CA MET A 80 -0.80 8.69 -0.92
C MET A 80 0.00 8.01 0.21
N GLY A 81 0.06 6.68 0.20
CA GLY A 81 0.82 5.91 1.19
C GLY A 81 2.31 6.24 1.21
N ALA A 82 2.90 6.54 0.04
CA ALA A 82 4.31 6.88 -0.08
C ALA A 82 4.66 8.22 0.60
N THR A 83 3.72 9.17 0.67
CA THR A 83 3.93 10.47 1.33
C THR A 83 4.03 10.36 2.85
N LYS A 84 3.43 9.33 3.45
CA LYS A 84 3.28 9.15 4.90
C LYS A 84 2.48 10.26 5.60
N ASP A 85 1.60 10.94 4.88
CA ASP A 85 0.77 12.02 5.41
C ASP A 85 -0.56 11.47 5.92
N SER A 86 -0.87 11.68 7.20
CA SER A 86 -2.09 11.14 7.84
C SER A 86 -3.39 11.72 7.28
N ARG A 87 -3.33 12.86 6.59
CA ARG A 87 -4.51 13.46 5.93
C ARG A 87 -5.10 12.57 4.82
N TYR A 88 -4.34 11.59 4.33
CA TYR A 88 -4.83 10.59 3.38
C TYR A 88 -5.51 9.39 4.04
N VAL A 89 -5.46 9.26 5.37
CA VAL A 89 -6.07 8.12 6.08
C VAL A 89 -7.57 8.00 5.84
N PRO A 90 -8.39 9.08 5.99
CA PRO A 90 -9.83 8.96 5.80
C PRO A 90 -10.25 8.39 4.43
N PRO A 91 -9.84 8.94 3.27
CA PRO A 91 -10.25 8.41 1.98
C PRO A 91 -9.71 6.98 1.71
N LEU A 92 -8.57 6.62 2.28
CA LEU A 92 -8.04 5.25 2.17
C LEU A 92 -8.86 4.26 3.02
N LEU A 93 -9.36 4.68 4.19
CA LEU A 93 -10.26 3.85 5.01
C LEU A 93 -11.58 3.58 4.29
N GLU A 94 -12.19 4.59 3.67
CA GLU A 94 -13.42 4.43 2.88
C GLU A 94 -13.25 3.43 1.73
N SER A 95 -12.06 3.34 1.16
CA SER A 95 -11.77 2.41 0.06
C SER A 95 -11.55 0.96 0.48
N LEU A 96 -11.53 0.65 1.78
CA LEU A 96 -11.51 -0.74 2.26
C LEU A 96 -12.81 -1.48 1.98
N ASP A 97 -13.92 -0.77 1.75
CA ASP A 97 -15.22 -1.33 1.37
C ASP A 97 -15.37 -1.52 -0.15
N SER A 98 -14.29 -1.34 -0.92
CA SER A 98 -14.31 -1.52 -2.38
C SER A 98 -14.66 -2.97 -2.77
N PRO A 99 -15.45 -3.19 -3.83
CA PRO A 99 -15.66 -4.53 -4.39
C PRO A 99 -14.41 -5.10 -5.08
N GLU A 100 -13.41 -4.28 -5.36
CA GLU A 100 -12.18 -4.68 -6.04
C GLU A 100 -11.08 -5.04 -5.04
N THR A 101 -10.69 -6.31 -5.00
CA THR A 101 -9.65 -6.81 -4.08
C THR A 101 -8.33 -6.06 -4.20
N GLU A 102 -7.92 -5.70 -5.43
CA GLU A 102 -6.68 -4.95 -5.69
C GLU A 102 -6.73 -3.55 -5.09
N MET A 103 -7.91 -2.90 -5.07
CA MET A 103 -8.10 -1.60 -4.43
C MET A 103 -7.97 -1.71 -2.90
N ILE A 104 -8.63 -2.71 -2.31
CA ILE A 104 -8.52 -3.00 -0.87
C ILE A 104 -7.05 -3.20 -0.49
N MET A 105 -6.32 -4.04 -1.24
CA MET A 105 -4.89 -4.31 -0.99
C MET A 105 -4.04 -3.05 -1.11
N ALA A 106 -4.25 -2.21 -2.14
CA ALA A 106 -3.53 -0.96 -2.31
C ALA A 106 -3.78 0.00 -1.13
N SER A 107 -5.02 0.07 -0.65
CA SER A 107 -5.40 0.91 0.49
C SER A 107 -4.80 0.41 1.81
N ILE A 108 -4.86 -0.89 2.09
CA ILE A 108 -4.22 -1.48 3.26
C ILE A 108 -2.70 -1.24 3.22
N HIS A 109 -2.07 -1.41 2.04
CA HIS A 109 -0.65 -1.13 1.87
C HIS A 109 -0.32 0.34 2.17
N ALA A 110 -1.11 1.27 1.63
CA ALA A 110 -0.95 2.70 1.83
C ALA A 110 -1.10 3.09 3.31
N LEU A 111 -2.16 2.60 3.96
CA LEU A 111 -2.40 2.81 5.40
C LEU A 111 -1.25 2.27 6.25
N GLY A 112 -0.74 1.07 5.92
CA GLY A 112 0.43 0.50 6.58
C GLY A 112 1.72 1.32 6.40
N ASN A 113 1.88 2.02 5.26
CA ASN A 113 3.04 2.89 5.00
C ASN A 113 2.90 4.24 5.71
N ILE A 114 1.69 4.79 5.82
CA ILE A 114 1.41 6.01 6.60
C ILE A 114 1.71 5.76 8.07
N GLY A 115 1.29 4.61 8.61
CA GLY A 115 1.60 4.20 9.96
C GLY A 115 0.73 4.88 11.03
N ASP A 116 -0.44 5.40 10.65
CA ASP A 116 -1.37 6.06 11.57
C ASP A 116 -2.17 5.02 12.38
N ASN A 117 -2.32 5.28 13.68
CA ASN A 117 -3.03 4.37 14.59
C ASN A 117 -4.54 4.27 14.29
N ASP A 118 -5.14 5.27 13.66
CA ASP A 118 -6.56 5.22 13.27
C ASP A 118 -6.83 4.11 12.24
N ALA A 119 -5.78 3.66 11.52
CA ALA A 119 -5.89 2.55 10.58
C ALA A 119 -5.84 1.15 11.24
N VAL A 120 -5.41 1.04 12.50
CA VAL A 120 -5.14 -0.25 13.14
C VAL A 120 -6.40 -1.12 13.19
N GLN A 121 -7.48 -0.61 13.78
CA GLN A 121 -8.70 -1.39 13.92
C GLN A 121 -9.37 -1.74 12.59
N PRO A 122 -9.49 -0.81 11.61
CA PRO A 122 -9.96 -1.15 10.27
C PRO A 122 -9.11 -2.25 9.59
N ILE A 123 -7.79 -2.21 9.70
CA ILE A 123 -6.93 -3.26 9.13
C ILE A 123 -7.06 -4.58 9.89
N ILE A 124 -7.26 -4.58 11.21
CA ILE A 124 -7.57 -5.79 11.99
C ILE A 124 -8.82 -6.49 11.45
N ASN A 125 -9.86 -5.73 11.07
CA ASN A 125 -11.07 -6.31 10.50
C ASN A 125 -10.80 -7.01 9.15
N MET A 126 -9.77 -6.60 8.41
CA MET A 126 -9.35 -7.24 7.16
C MET A 126 -8.63 -8.59 7.38
N LEU A 127 -8.24 -8.94 8.59
CA LEU A 127 -7.67 -10.27 8.90
C LEU A 127 -8.67 -11.41 8.73
N ASP A 128 -9.97 -11.13 8.75
CA ASP A 128 -11.02 -12.12 8.53
C ASP A 128 -11.56 -12.11 7.08
N HIS A 129 -10.90 -11.38 6.16
CA HIS A 129 -11.32 -11.29 4.76
C HIS A 129 -11.24 -12.65 4.05
N GLY A 130 -12.19 -12.95 3.15
CA GLY A 130 -12.25 -14.21 2.41
C GLY A 130 -11.00 -14.47 1.55
N GLU A 131 -10.49 -13.44 0.90
CA GLU A 131 -9.30 -13.53 0.04
C GLU A 131 -8.00 -13.52 0.87
N ALA A 132 -7.20 -14.58 0.71
CA ALA A 132 -5.94 -14.73 1.46
C ALA A 132 -4.94 -13.58 1.22
N LYS A 133 -4.89 -13.05 -0.01
CA LYS A 133 -4.01 -11.92 -0.36
C LYS A 133 -4.36 -10.64 0.42
N VAL A 134 -5.63 -10.41 0.76
CA VAL A 134 -6.06 -9.30 1.61
C VAL A 134 -5.62 -9.52 3.05
N ARG A 135 -5.84 -10.72 3.60
CA ARG A 135 -5.38 -11.08 4.95
C ARG A 135 -3.87 -10.94 5.08
N LEU A 136 -3.13 -11.41 4.07
CA LEU A 136 -1.67 -11.27 4.01
C LEU A 136 -1.24 -9.79 4.05
N GLN A 137 -1.86 -8.96 3.21
CA GLN A 137 -1.55 -7.53 3.18
C GLN A 137 -1.88 -6.85 4.52
N ALA A 138 -2.98 -7.25 5.17
CA ALA A 138 -3.36 -6.75 6.50
C ALA A 138 -2.31 -7.10 7.56
N VAL A 139 -1.86 -8.36 7.60
CA VAL A 139 -0.79 -8.84 8.50
C VAL A 139 0.49 -8.01 8.32
N ILE A 140 0.94 -7.84 7.07
CA ILE A 140 2.14 -7.06 6.74
C ILE A 140 2.00 -5.62 7.21
N SER A 141 0.83 -4.99 6.98
CA SER A 141 0.58 -3.59 7.31
C SER A 141 0.49 -3.36 8.81
N LEU A 142 -0.15 -4.26 9.58
CA LEU A 142 -0.14 -4.20 11.04
C LEU A 142 1.27 -4.30 11.62
N GLY A 143 2.12 -5.18 11.04
CA GLY A 143 3.52 -5.27 11.40
C GLY A 143 4.36 -4.05 11.03
N LYS A 144 3.93 -3.23 10.06
CA LYS A 144 4.55 -1.94 9.70
C LYS A 144 4.12 -0.80 10.63
N ILE A 145 2.82 -0.73 10.95
CA ILE A 145 2.27 0.28 11.87
C ILE A 145 2.91 0.12 13.25
N GLY A 146 3.07 -1.11 13.71
CA GLY A 146 3.81 -1.37 14.94
C GLY A 146 2.98 -1.24 16.22
N ASP A 147 1.65 -1.08 16.14
CA ASP A 147 0.80 -0.97 17.32
C ASP A 147 0.64 -2.32 18.02
N LYS A 148 0.96 -2.35 19.33
CA LYS A 148 0.92 -3.57 20.15
C LYS A 148 -0.50 -4.13 20.38
N SER A 149 -1.54 -3.35 20.17
CA SER A 149 -2.93 -3.83 20.25
C SER A 149 -3.23 -4.91 19.22
N SER A 150 -2.52 -4.94 18.09
CA SER A 150 -2.64 -5.94 17.02
C SER A 150 -2.07 -7.32 17.38
N VAL A 151 -1.24 -7.43 18.43
CA VAL A 151 -0.51 -8.67 18.79
C VAL A 151 -1.45 -9.86 18.98
N SER A 152 -2.58 -9.71 19.67
CA SER A 152 -3.52 -10.81 19.92
C SER A 152 -4.16 -11.33 18.63
N PHE A 153 -4.40 -10.47 17.66
CA PHE A 153 -4.95 -10.80 16.35
C PHE A 153 -3.89 -11.46 15.46
N LEU A 154 -2.69 -10.91 15.41
CA LEU A 154 -1.57 -11.50 14.66
C LEU A 154 -1.20 -12.90 15.18
N LYS A 155 -1.35 -13.18 16.48
CA LYS A 155 -1.19 -14.54 17.02
C LYS A 155 -2.20 -15.53 16.43
N LYS A 156 -3.44 -15.12 16.22
CA LYS A 156 -4.46 -15.97 15.57
C LYS A 156 -4.08 -16.27 14.12
N MET A 157 -3.48 -15.30 13.41
CA MET A 157 -3.06 -15.45 12.02
C MET A 157 -1.92 -16.46 11.83
N MET A 158 -1.19 -16.86 12.88
CA MET A 158 -0.25 -17.98 12.82
C MET A 158 -0.92 -19.35 12.59
N ALA A 159 -2.27 -19.42 12.67
CA ALA A 159 -3.06 -20.61 12.36
C ALA A 159 -3.90 -20.44 11.09
N ASP A 160 -3.62 -19.42 10.26
CA ASP A 160 -4.31 -19.21 9.00
C ASP A 160 -4.20 -20.42 8.06
N SER A 161 -5.20 -20.64 7.20
CA SER A 161 -5.17 -21.70 6.17
C SER A 161 -3.98 -21.54 5.23
N GLU A 162 -3.63 -20.30 4.89
CA GLU A 162 -2.56 -19.98 3.95
C GLU A 162 -1.20 -19.85 4.64
N VAL A 163 -0.23 -20.58 4.13
CA VAL A 163 1.11 -20.66 4.72
C VAL A 163 1.82 -19.30 4.74
N ASN A 164 1.71 -18.51 3.69
CA ASN A 164 2.32 -17.18 3.61
C ASN A 164 1.76 -16.24 4.68
N VAL A 165 0.45 -16.30 4.95
CA VAL A 165 -0.18 -15.51 6.03
C VAL A 165 0.39 -15.90 7.39
N ARG A 166 0.57 -17.23 7.66
CA ARG A 166 1.18 -17.72 8.91
C ARG A 166 2.61 -17.21 9.10
N TRP A 167 3.40 -17.23 8.02
CA TRP A 167 4.79 -16.80 8.06
C TRP A 167 4.92 -15.30 8.30
N ASP A 168 4.16 -14.49 7.57
CA ASP A 168 4.18 -13.04 7.75
C ASP A 168 3.59 -12.61 9.09
N ALA A 169 2.65 -13.37 9.67
CA ALA A 169 2.18 -13.15 11.04
C ALA A 169 3.32 -13.34 12.06
N ALA A 170 4.17 -14.36 11.87
CA ALA A 170 5.34 -14.56 12.73
C ALA A 170 6.37 -13.41 12.57
N VAL A 171 6.58 -12.93 11.33
CA VAL A 171 7.44 -11.77 11.05
C VAL A 171 6.87 -10.49 11.67
N ALA A 172 5.56 -10.24 11.50
CA ALA A 172 4.89 -9.09 12.09
C ALA A 172 4.99 -9.08 13.62
N LEU A 173 4.79 -10.25 14.27
CA LEU A 173 4.97 -10.41 15.72
C LEU A 173 6.40 -10.11 16.16
N ALA A 174 7.41 -10.55 15.40
CA ALA A 174 8.81 -10.24 15.71
C ALA A 174 9.10 -8.74 15.62
N LYS A 175 8.54 -8.03 14.62
CA LYS A 175 8.64 -6.56 14.52
C LYS A 175 8.00 -5.85 15.71
N LEU A 176 6.96 -6.44 16.30
CA LEU A 176 6.29 -5.97 17.52
C LEU A 176 7.00 -6.41 18.81
N GLU A 177 8.21 -6.95 18.69
CA GLU A 177 9.00 -7.48 19.81
C GLU A 177 8.30 -8.63 20.57
N ASN A 178 7.46 -9.40 19.86
CA ASN A 178 6.72 -10.53 20.43
C ASN A 178 7.28 -11.86 19.94
N ALA A 179 7.74 -12.70 20.87
CA ALA A 179 8.42 -13.95 20.57
C ALA A 179 7.48 -15.12 20.18
N SER A 180 6.16 -14.92 20.12
CA SER A 180 5.19 -16.02 19.86
C SER A 180 5.42 -16.71 18.51
N GLY A 181 5.93 -15.98 17.50
CA GLY A 181 6.24 -16.52 16.18
C GLY A 181 7.60 -17.20 16.05
N LYS A 182 8.42 -17.25 17.12
CA LYS A 182 9.82 -17.71 17.06
C LYS A 182 9.97 -19.11 16.42
N ARG A 183 9.08 -20.05 16.73
CA ARG A 183 9.14 -21.39 16.16
C ARG A 183 8.99 -21.37 14.64
N ILE A 184 7.99 -20.67 14.13
CA ILE A 184 7.75 -20.52 12.66
C ILE A 184 8.99 -19.90 12.01
N LEU A 185 9.56 -18.86 12.62
CA LEU A 185 10.75 -18.19 12.08
C LEU A 185 11.98 -19.10 12.05
N LEU A 186 12.14 -19.98 13.05
CA LEU A 186 13.22 -20.98 13.07
C LEU A 186 12.99 -22.07 12.02
N ASP A 187 11.75 -22.52 11.82
CA ASP A 187 11.41 -23.49 10.79
C ASP A 187 11.69 -22.94 9.38
N LEU A 188 11.49 -21.63 9.13
CA LEU A 188 11.85 -20.96 7.86
C LEU A 188 13.35 -20.95 7.55
N LEU A 189 14.22 -21.17 8.53
CA LEU A 189 15.66 -21.33 8.30
C LEU A 189 16.04 -22.76 7.90
N ASN A 190 15.10 -23.70 7.97
CA ASN A 190 15.32 -25.10 7.63
C ASN A 190 14.86 -25.37 6.19
N ARG A 191 15.82 -25.72 5.31
CA ARG A 191 15.55 -25.99 3.90
C ARG A 191 14.55 -27.14 3.70
N ASN A 192 14.66 -28.21 4.49
CA ASN A 192 13.73 -29.35 4.39
C ASN A 192 12.28 -28.95 4.73
N TYR A 193 12.11 -27.96 5.62
CA TYR A 193 10.80 -27.40 5.90
C TYR A 193 10.25 -26.63 4.70
N LEU A 194 11.06 -25.78 4.07
CA LEU A 194 10.67 -25.02 2.88
C LEU A 194 10.35 -25.94 1.69
N ASP A 195 11.16 -26.98 1.48
CA ASP A 195 10.96 -27.96 0.41
C ASP A 195 9.66 -28.78 0.58
N SER A 196 9.04 -28.77 1.78
CA SER A 196 7.72 -29.38 2.00
C SER A 196 6.54 -28.57 1.43
N PHE A 197 6.80 -27.36 0.91
CA PHE A 197 5.82 -26.45 0.30
C PHE A 197 6.20 -26.15 -1.17
N PRO A 198 6.02 -27.09 -2.11
CA PRO A 198 6.55 -26.97 -3.48
C PRO A 198 5.90 -25.88 -4.35
N ASN A 199 4.79 -25.26 -3.90
CA ASN A 199 4.01 -24.28 -4.66
C ASN A 199 4.07 -22.87 -4.06
N ILE A 200 5.14 -22.52 -3.35
CA ILE A 200 5.33 -21.18 -2.81
C ILE A 200 6.26 -20.41 -3.75
N ASP A 201 5.71 -19.44 -4.46
CA ASP A 201 6.44 -18.45 -5.27
C ASP A 201 6.89 -17.25 -4.41
#